data_6588f2affd6a9f85dd191a483ff7ae2c
#
_entry.id   6588f2affd6a9f85dd191a483ff7ae2c
#
_cell.length_a   1.000
_cell.length_b   1.000
_cell.length_c   1.000
_cell.angle_alpha   90.00
_cell.angle_beta   90.00
_cell.angle_gamma   90.00
#
_symmetry.space_group_name_H-M   'P 1'
#
loop_
_entity.id
_entity.type
_entity.pdbx_description
1 polymer ?
#
loop_
_entity_poly.entity_id
_entity_poly.type
_entity_poly.pdbx_seq_one_letter_code
_entity_poly.pdbx_strand_id
1 'polypeptide(L)'
;MKDYLEIESVRALEVLDSRGNPTVEVEVALESGAVGRAIVPSGASTGAFEAVELRDGDKGRYIGKGVEKAVANVNEIIAPELEGMDAFDQPAIDALMIELDGTHNKGKLGANAILGVSMAVARAAAEELGLPLFQYIGGVNAKQLPVPMMNILNGGEHADNSVDVQEFMILPVGAKSFREGLRMGAEVFHSLKKVLSERGLACGVGDEGGFAPNLGSNREALELIVEAIEKAGYKPGDDVRLGLDVAATEMYDKETKLYDLKHEGKKLTAEQMVDLYEEWVNNFPIVTIEDGLDEEDWDGWKVLTDRLGKKVQLVGDDLFVTNTERLERGIEAGVANSILIKVNQIGTITETLDAIEMAKRAGYTAVISHRSGETEDTTIADLAVAVNAGQITTGAPSRTDRVAKYNQLLRIEEMVGEQARYCGMKSFYNLKKESVLVK
;
A
#
# COMPACT_ATOMS: atom_id res chain seq x y z
N MET A 1 2.03 -29.16 -30.12
CA MET A 1 1.61 -28.05 -29.21
C MET A 1 2.92 -27.47 -28.70
N LYS A 2 3.17 -26.18 -28.85
CA LYS A 2 4.33 -25.57 -28.19
C LYS A 2 4.17 -25.74 -26.68
N ASP A 3 5.22 -26.14 -25.99
CA ASP A 3 5.20 -26.34 -24.53
C ASP A 3 5.35 -25.00 -23.77
N TYR A 4 5.38 -23.85 -24.48
CA TYR A 4 5.54 -22.50 -23.97
C TYR A 4 4.80 -21.47 -24.84
N LEU A 5 4.52 -20.29 -24.29
CA LEU A 5 3.77 -19.21 -24.93
C LEU A 5 4.65 -17.98 -25.11
N GLU A 6 4.96 -17.66 -26.38
CA GLU A 6 5.88 -16.57 -26.70
C GLU A 6 5.26 -15.18 -26.48
N ILE A 7 6.05 -14.29 -25.89
CA ILE A 7 5.80 -12.85 -25.93
C ILE A 7 6.04 -12.38 -27.37
N GLU A 8 5.01 -11.86 -28.02
CA GLU A 8 5.08 -11.33 -29.38
C GLU A 8 5.59 -9.89 -29.39
N SER A 9 5.12 -9.06 -28.44
CA SER A 9 5.54 -7.67 -28.34
C SER A 9 5.34 -7.10 -26.94
N VAL A 10 6.19 -6.12 -26.60
CA VAL A 10 6.10 -5.31 -25.41
C VAL A 10 6.11 -3.85 -25.82
N ARG A 11 5.17 -3.05 -25.35
CA ARG A 11 5.05 -1.65 -25.69
C ARG A 11 4.70 -0.81 -24.47
N ALA A 12 5.41 0.29 -24.27
CA ALA A 12 5.10 1.26 -23.23
C ALA A 12 4.71 2.61 -23.82
N LEU A 13 3.92 3.34 -23.03
CA LEU A 13 3.59 4.73 -23.29
C LEU A 13 3.50 5.52 -21.98
N GLU A 14 3.59 6.85 -22.11
CA GLU A 14 3.39 7.76 -20.99
C GLU A 14 1.90 8.08 -20.85
N VAL A 15 1.36 7.88 -19.63
CA VAL A 15 -0.02 8.23 -19.25
C VAL A 15 0.00 9.11 -18.00
N LEU A 16 -1.15 9.56 -17.51
CA LEU A 16 -1.24 10.39 -16.31
C LEU A 16 -1.73 9.60 -15.10
N ASP A 17 -1.15 9.88 -13.95
CA ASP A 17 -1.61 9.41 -12.65
C ASP A 17 -2.75 10.30 -12.08
N SER A 18 -3.28 9.94 -10.90
CA SER A 18 -4.36 10.64 -10.21
C SER A 18 -4.04 12.09 -9.79
N ARG A 19 -2.76 12.46 -9.82
CA ARG A 19 -2.27 13.82 -9.55
C ARG A 19 -1.99 14.62 -10.82
N GLY A 20 -2.20 14.01 -12.00
CA GLY A 20 -1.86 14.61 -13.30
C GLY A 20 -0.37 14.60 -13.61
N ASN A 21 0.42 13.79 -12.92
CA ASN A 21 1.82 13.56 -13.24
C ASN A 21 1.95 12.37 -14.21
N PRO A 22 2.94 12.40 -15.12
CA PRO A 22 3.22 11.27 -16.00
C PRO A 22 3.60 10.01 -15.23
N THR A 23 3.16 8.86 -15.75
CA THR A 23 3.58 7.53 -15.33
C THR A 23 3.64 6.60 -16.53
N VAL A 24 4.12 5.36 -16.33
CA VAL A 24 4.35 4.37 -17.38
C VAL A 24 3.17 3.41 -17.44
N GLU A 25 2.57 3.26 -18.63
CA GLU A 25 1.70 2.14 -18.99
C GLU A 25 2.47 1.18 -19.88
N VAL A 26 2.33 -0.13 -19.64
CA VAL A 26 2.91 -1.17 -20.48
C VAL A 26 1.82 -2.11 -20.94
N GLU A 27 1.91 -2.49 -22.23
CA GLU A 27 1.10 -3.53 -22.85
C GLU A 27 2.03 -4.66 -23.35
N VAL A 28 1.66 -5.89 -23.03
CA VAL A 28 2.33 -7.09 -23.50
C VAL A 28 1.33 -7.91 -24.31
N ALA A 29 1.66 -8.21 -25.57
CA ALA A 29 0.88 -9.09 -26.41
C ALA A 29 1.59 -10.44 -26.57
N LEU A 30 0.81 -11.52 -26.57
CA LEU A 30 1.30 -12.89 -26.74
C LEU A 30 0.97 -13.41 -28.14
N GLU A 31 1.73 -14.39 -28.62
CA GLU A 31 1.52 -15.03 -29.95
C GLU A 31 0.07 -15.54 -30.15
N SER A 32 -0.61 -15.89 -29.06
CA SER A 32 -2.01 -16.30 -29.08
C SER A 32 -3.01 -15.17 -29.35
N GLY A 33 -2.58 -13.92 -29.21
CA GLY A 33 -3.41 -12.72 -29.24
C GLY A 33 -3.93 -12.27 -27.85
N ALA A 34 -3.57 -12.97 -26.77
CA ALA A 34 -3.86 -12.48 -25.42
C ALA A 34 -3.03 -11.24 -25.11
N VAL A 35 -3.61 -10.28 -24.42
CA VAL A 35 -2.98 -8.98 -24.11
C VAL A 35 -3.11 -8.67 -22.61
N GLY A 36 -1.99 -8.31 -22.00
CA GLY A 36 -1.94 -7.80 -20.64
C GLY A 36 -1.51 -6.33 -20.62
N ARG A 37 -2.20 -5.51 -19.83
CA ARG A 37 -1.87 -4.09 -19.66
C ARG A 37 -1.78 -3.75 -18.20
N ALA A 38 -0.79 -2.94 -17.82
CA ALA A 38 -0.60 -2.46 -16.47
C ALA A 38 -0.08 -1.02 -16.44
N ILE A 39 -0.47 -0.28 -15.41
CA ILE A 39 -0.03 1.10 -15.18
C ILE A 39 0.66 1.18 -13.82
N VAL A 40 1.82 1.81 -13.79
CA VAL A 40 2.67 1.88 -12.60
C VAL A 40 2.24 3.04 -11.69
N PRO A 41 2.04 2.81 -10.38
CA PRO A 41 1.78 3.89 -9.42
C PRO A 41 3.05 4.66 -9.06
N SER A 42 2.90 5.87 -8.46
CA SER A 42 4.01 6.71 -8.04
C SER A 42 3.83 7.29 -6.64
N GLY A 43 4.91 7.40 -5.85
CA GLY A 43 4.88 7.98 -4.51
C GLY A 43 4.91 9.52 -4.49
N ALA A 44 4.42 10.13 -3.39
CA ALA A 44 4.69 11.53 -3.03
C ALA A 44 5.88 11.60 -2.08
N SER A 45 5.79 10.94 -0.93
CA SER A 45 6.92 10.60 -0.07
C SER A 45 7.58 9.32 -0.58
N THR A 46 8.89 9.22 -0.49
CA THR A 46 9.64 8.04 -0.92
C THR A 46 10.72 7.72 0.11
N GLY A 47 10.75 6.48 0.59
CA GLY A 47 11.82 5.98 1.45
C GLY A 47 13.17 6.05 0.74
N ALA A 48 14.22 6.35 1.49
CA ALA A 48 15.56 6.53 0.93
C ALA A 48 16.12 5.27 0.24
N PHE A 49 15.54 4.12 0.53
CA PHE A 49 16.00 2.81 0.04
C PHE A 49 15.06 2.19 -1.01
N GLU A 50 14.06 2.93 -1.49
CA GLU A 50 13.20 2.47 -2.59
C GLU A 50 13.98 2.30 -3.89
N ALA A 51 13.52 1.36 -4.74
CA ALA A 51 13.98 1.28 -6.11
C ALA A 51 13.61 2.57 -6.88
N VAL A 52 14.46 2.94 -7.85
CA VAL A 52 14.41 4.25 -8.50
C VAL A 52 13.21 4.35 -9.45
N GLU A 53 12.32 5.28 -9.19
CA GLU A 53 11.36 5.77 -10.17
C GLU A 53 12.09 6.72 -11.13
N LEU A 54 12.32 6.26 -12.37
CA LEU A 54 13.07 7.03 -13.35
C LEU A 54 12.23 8.17 -13.92
N ARG A 55 12.67 9.41 -13.69
CA ARG A 55 12.09 10.66 -14.21
C ARG A 55 13.07 11.34 -15.17
N ASP A 56 12.54 12.04 -16.17
CA ASP A 56 13.35 12.69 -17.21
C ASP A 56 14.19 13.85 -16.67
N GLY A 57 13.66 14.59 -15.68
CA GLY A 57 14.32 15.75 -15.08
C GLY A 57 14.27 17.01 -15.95
N ASP A 58 13.69 16.96 -17.14
CA ASP A 58 13.52 18.09 -18.02
C ASP A 58 12.43 19.05 -17.50
N LYS A 59 12.84 20.19 -16.97
CA LYS A 59 11.95 21.20 -16.42
C LYS A 59 10.99 21.82 -17.45
N GLY A 60 11.31 21.74 -18.75
CA GLY A 60 10.49 22.21 -19.83
C GLY A 60 9.29 21.31 -20.16
N ARG A 61 9.29 20.08 -19.61
CA ARG A 61 8.26 19.08 -19.85
C ARG A 61 7.77 18.49 -18.54
N TYR A 62 6.45 18.59 -18.25
CA TYR A 62 5.85 18.14 -16.98
C TYR A 62 6.61 18.58 -15.73
N ILE A 63 7.26 19.74 -15.77
CA ILE A 63 8.03 20.32 -14.64
C ILE A 63 9.14 19.37 -14.15
N GLY A 64 9.70 18.56 -15.05
CA GLY A 64 10.76 17.57 -14.76
C GLY A 64 10.25 16.17 -14.42
N LYS A 65 8.92 15.95 -14.35
CA LYS A 65 8.31 14.68 -13.95
C LYS A 65 7.98 13.74 -15.14
N GLY A 66 8.38 14.05 -16.37
CA GLY A 66 8.21 13.20 -17.53
C GLY A 66 8.84 11.81 -17.35
N VAL A 67 8.37 10.80 -18.09
CA VAL A 67 8.84 9.41 -18.04
C VAL A 67 9.22 8.85 -19.41
N GLU A 68 9.56 9.73 -20.37
CA GLU A 68 9.96 9.30 -21.73
C GLU A 68 11.17 8.39 -21.73
N LYS A 69 12.15 8.62 -20.82
CA LYS A 69 13.31 7.74 -20.67
C LYS A 69 12.91 6.34 -20.21
N ALA A 70 12.02 6.22 -19.24
CA ALA A 70 11.52 4.93 -18.79
C ALA A 70 10.72 4.22 -19.90
N VAL A 71 9.89 4.95 -20.64
CA VAL A 71 9.16 4.44 -21.81
C VAL A 71 10.13 3.96 -22.90
N ALA A 72 11.16 4.74 -23.23
CA ALA A 72 12.20 4.33 -24.18
C ALA A 72 12.97 3.09 -23.70
N ASN A 73 13.30 3.00 -22.41
CA ASN A 73 13.94 1.82 -21.84
C ASN A 73 13.10 0.55 -22.00
N VAL A 74 11.78 0.64 -21.87
CA VAL A 74 10.89 -0.49 -22.16
C VAL A 74 10.93 -0.82 -23.65
N ASN A 75 10.69 0.17 -24.52
CA ASN A 75 10.47 -0.06 -25.95
C ASN A 75 11.76 -0.45 -26.70
N GLU A 76 12.91 0.07 -26.28
CA GLU A 76 14.17 -0.07 -27.03
C GLU A 76 15.17 -1.03 -26.38
N ILE A 77 15.05 -1.29 -25.08
CA ILE A 77 16.00 -2.15 -24.34
C ILE A 77 15.33 -3.42 -23.84
N ILE A 78 14.21 -3.31 -23.11
CA ILE A 78 13.56 -4.47 -22.49
C ILE A 78 12.79 -5.29 -23.53
N ALA A 79 11.98 -4.64 -24.37
CA ALA A 79 11.11 -5.32 -25.33
C ALA A 79 11.88 -6.29 -26.26
N PRO A 80 12.99 -5.88 -26.90
CA PRO A 80 13.73 -6.79 -27.80
C PRO A 80 14.29 -8.05 -27.11
N GLU A 81 14.60 -7.95 -25.81
CA GLU A 81 15.15 -9.07 -25.03
C GLU A 81 14.07 -10.04 -24.53
N LEU A 82 12.82 -9.57 -24.43
CA LEU A 82 11.69 -10.39 -23.99
C LEU A 82 10.93 -11.05 -25.13
N GLU A 83 11.03 -10.54 -26.36
CA GLU A 83 10.38 -11.13 -27.53
C GLU A 83 10.84 -12.57 -27.72
N GLY A 84 9.90 -13.51 -27.83
CA GLY A 84 10.15 -14.95 -27.93
C GLY A 84 10.33 -15.67 -26.59
N MET A 85 10.36 -14.98 -25.45
CA MET A 85 10.38 -15.62 -24.13
C MET A 85 9.02 -16.20 -23.77
N ASP A 86 9.04 -17.20 -22.89
CA ASP A 86 7.83 -17.81 -22.35
C ASP A 86 7.16 -16.89 -21.30
N ALA A 87 5.97 -16.41 -21.63
CA ALA A 87 5.20 -15.53 -20.72
C ALA A 87 4.80 -16.20 -19.39
N PHE A 88 4.84 -17.52 -19.29
CA PHE A 88 4.56 -18.24 -18.05
C PHE A 88 5.77 -18.31 -17.11
N ASP A 89 6.97 -18.00 -17.59
CA ASP A 89 8.18 -17.98 -16.76
C ASP A 89 8.44 -16.58 -16.17
N GLN A 90 7.50 -16.10 -15.35
CA GLN A 90 7.59 -14.80 -14.67
C GLN A 90 8.93 -14.60 -13.95
N PRO A 91 9.46 -15.59 -13.18
CA PRO A 91 10.75 -15.41 -12.50
C PRO A 91 11.92 -15.18 -13.46
N ALA A 92 11.96 -15.88 -14.59
CA ALA A 92 13.02 -15.69 -15.59
C ALA A 92 12.93 -14.33 -16.28
N ILE A 93 11.72 -13.86 -16.58
CA ILE A 93 11.48 -12.54 -17.17
C ILE A 93 11.92 -11.44 -16.20
N ASP A 94 11.49 -11.50 -14.93
CA ASP A 94 11.86 -10.53 -13.92
C ASP A 94 13.37 -10.53 -13.65
N ALA A 95 14.01 -11.71 -13.59
CA ALA A 95 15.45 -11.84 -13.41
C ALA A 95 16.23 -11.23 -14.60
N LEU A 96 15.79 -11.45 -15.85
CA LEU A 96 16.41 -10.85 -17.02
C LEU A 96 16.35 -9.31 -16.98
N MET A 97 15.20 -8.74 -16.60
CA MET A 97 15.07 -7.27 -16.50
C MET A 97 15.99 -6.69 -15.42
N ILE A 98 16.13 -7.39 -14.28
CA ILE A 98 17.07 -7.01 -13.21
C ILE A 98 18.51 -7.07 -13.72
N GLU A 99 18.89 -8.10 -14.46
CA GLU A 99 20.23 -8.25 -15.06
C GLU A 99 20.51 -7.15 -16.09
N LEU A 100 19.54 -6.80 -16.94
CA LEU A 100 19.65 -5.72 -17.93
C LEU A 100 19.87 -4.35 -17.27
N ASP A 101 19.22 -4.10 -16.13
CA ASP A 101 19.47 -2.91 -15.32
C ASP A 101 20.87 -2.96 -14.70
N GLY A 102 21.22 -4.02 -14.02
CA GLY A 102 22.54 -4.29 -13.43
C GLY A 102 22.91 -3.35 -12.27
N THR A 103 21.97 -2.52 -11.78
CA THR A 103 22.19 -1.67 -10.61
C THR A 103 21.42 -2.20 -9.39
N HIS A 104 21.90 -1.89 -8.20
CA HIS A 104 21.29 -2.36 -6.95
C HIS A 104 19.83 -1.91 -6.77
N ASN A 105 19.48 -0.72 -7.27
CA ASN A 105 18.20 -0.07 -7.05
C ASN A 105 17.40 0.19 -8.33
N LYS A 106 17.70 -0.54 -9.42
CA LYS A 106 17.06 -0.37 -10.72
C LYS A 106 17.18 1.05 -11.31
N GLY A 107 18.30 1.73 -10.99
CA GLY A 107 18.52 3.14 -11.35
C GLY A 107 18.84 3.37 -12.83
N LYS A 108 19.24 2.34 -13.61
CA LYS A 108 19.58 2.46 -15.02
C LYS A 108 18.33 2.45 -15.91
N LEU A 109 17.47 1.45 -15.77
CA LEU A 109 16.24 1.31 -16.56
C LEU A 109 15.04 1.98 -15.90
N GLY A 110 15.02 2.02 -14.60
CA GLY A 110 13.92 2.51 -13.78
C GLY A 110 13.01 1.38 -13.26
N ALA A 111 12.71 1.39 -11.97
CA ALA A 111 11.77 0.43 -11.38
C ALA A 111 10.37 0.57 -12.00
N ASN A 112 9.97 1.77 -12.41
CA ASN A 112 8.71 2.00 -13.11
C ASN A 112 8.66 1.32 -14.48
N ALA A 113 9.75 1.34 -15.25
CA ALA A 113 9.86 0.60 -16.51
C ALA A 113 9.75 -0.91 -16.28
N ILE A 114 10.54 -1.45 -15.36
CA ILE A 114 10.62 -2.89 -15.05
C ILE A 114 9.30 -3.40 -14.49
N LEU A 115 8.71 -2.71 -13.52
CA LEU A 115 7.44 -3.12 -12.92
C LEU A 115 6.28 -3.11 -13.91
N GLY A 116 6.20 -2.09 -14.78
CA GLY A 116 5.17 -2.04 -15.80
C GLY A 116 5.15 -3.29 -16.67
N VAL A 117 6.34 -3.75 -17.09
CA VAL A 117 6.49 -4.98 -17.87
C VAL A 117 6.14 -6.21 -17.02
N SER A 118 6.67 -6.31 -15.81
CA SER A 118 6.41 -7.46 -14.91
C SER A 118 4.91 -7.68 -14.66
N MET A 119 4.17 -6.60 -14.36
CA MET A 119 2.72 -6.67 -14.17
C MET A 119 1.96 -7.00 -15.46
N ALA A 120 2.36 -6.41 -16.58
CA ALA A 120 1.70 -6.63 -17.87
C ALA A 120 1.87 -8.08 -18.36
N VAL A 121 3.04 -8.67 -18.16
CA VAL A 121 3.29 -10.11 -18.46
C VAL A 121 2.38 -11.00 -17.63
N ALA A 122 2.31 -10.78 -16.32
CA ALA A 122 1.42 -11.57 -15.45
C ALA A 122 -0.05 -11.50 -15.89
N ARG A 123 -0.51 -10.31 -16.33
CA ARG A 123 -1.87 -10.12 -16.86
C ARG A 123 -2.08 -10.83 -18.19
N ALA A 124 -1.11 -10.76 -19.11
CA ALA A 124 -1.20 -11.45 -20.41
C ALA A 124 -1.26 -12.97 -20.21
N ALA A 125 -0.42 -13.52 -19.34
CA ALA A 125 -0.42 -14.94 -18.99
C ALA A 125 -1.75 -15.39 -18.33
N ALA A 126 -2.31 -14.56 -17.45
CA ALA A 126 -3.62 -14.82 -16.85
C ALA A 126 -4.74 -14.83 -17.90
N GLU A 127 -4.75 -13.85 -18.80
CA GLU A 127 -5.73 -13.74 -19.91
C GLU A 127 -5.66 -14.95 -20.81
N GLU A 128 -4.48 -15.41 -21.20
CA GLU A 128 -4.28 -16.63 -22.00
C GLU A 128 -4.92 -17.86 -21.37
N LEU A 129 -4.78 -18.01 -20.06
CA LEU A 129 -5.36 -19.14 -19.34
C LEU A 129 -6.87 -18.96 -19.05
N GLY A 130 -7.45 -17.80 -19.38
CA GLY A 130 -8.83 -17.46 -19.02
C GLY A 130 -9.04 -17.39 -17.51
N LEU A 131 -7.98 -17.07 -16.74
CA LEU A 131 -8.02 -16.95 -15.29
C LEU A 131 -8.02 -15.49 -14.86
N PRO A 132 -8.79 -15.12 -13.83
CA PRO A 132 -8.59 -13.82 -13.17
C PRO A 132 -7.17 -13.74 -12.59
N LEU A 133 -6.59 -12.54 -12.58
CA LEU A 133 -5.19 -12.33 -12.16
C LEU A 133 -4.92 -12.86 -10.73
N PHE A 134 -5.85 -12.65 -9.79
CA PHE A 134 -5.69 -13.16 -8.43
C PHE A 134 -5.57 -14.68 -8.36
N GLN A 135 -6.26 -15.40 -9.25
CA GLN A 135 -6.22 -16.85 -9.31
C GLN A 135 -4.98 -17.37 -10.06
N TYR A 136 -4.55 -16.65 -11.08
CA TYR A 136 -3.30 -16.96 -11.78
C TYR A 136 -2.09 -16.87 -10.84
N ILE A 137 -1.95 -15.77 -10.09
CA ILE A 137 -0.84 -15.56 -9.16
C ILE A 137 -0.97 -16.47 -7.91
N GLY A 138 -2.17 -16.57 -7.34
CA GLY A 138 -2.39 -17.20 -6.04
C GLY A 138 -2.81 -18.67 -6.07
N GLY A 139 -3.11 -19.18 -7.27
CA GLY A 139 -3.58 -20.56 -7.45
C GLY A 139 -4.93 -20.82 -6.80
N VAL A 140 -5.22 -22.10 -6.59
CA VAL A 140 -6.54 -22.59 -6.12
C VAL A 140 -6.88 -22.17 -4.67
N ASN A 141 -5.92 -21.65 -3.90
CA ASN A 141 -6.15 -21.23 -2.52
C ASN A 141 -6.42 -19.74 -2.36
N ALA A 142 -6.40 -18.96 -3.44
CA ALA A 142 -6.70 -17.52 -3.42
C ALA A 142 -8.19 -17.28 -3.19
N LYS A 143 -8.57 -16.90 -1.94
CA LYS A 143 -9.99 -16.76 -1.54
C LYS A 143 -10.23 -15.83 -0.35
N GLN A 144 -9.16 -15.30 0.26
CA GLN A 144 -9.32 -14.40 1.40
C GLN A 144 -9.39 -12.96 0.92
N LEU A 145 -10.56 -12.34 1.09
CA LEU A 145 -10.76 -10.91 0.87
C LEU A 145 -10.07 -10.14 2.02
N PRO A 146 -9.35 -9.07 1.70
CA PRO A 146 -8.63 -8.29 2.71
C PRO A 146 -9.57 -7.39 3.51
N VAL A 147 -9.22 -7.13 4.78
CA VAL A 147 -9.77 -6.01 5.54
C VAL A 147 -9.25 -4.71 4.92
N PRO A 148 -10.11 -3.81 4.44
CA PRO A 148 -9.68 -2.53 3.92
C PRO A 148 -9.31 -1.59 5.08
N MET A 149 -8.12 -1.01 4.99
CA MET A 149 -7.64 0.08 5.84
C MET A 149 -7.90 1.38 5.08
N MET A 150 -9.00 2.05 5.39
CA MET A 150 -9.48 3.20 4.61
C MET A 150 -9.01 4.50 5.24
N ASN A 151 -8.11 5.22 4.58
CA ASN A 151 -7.64 6.53 4.98
C ASN A 151 -8.76 7.58 4.79
N ILE A 152 -9.46 7.98 5.86
CA ILE A 152 -10.61 8.88 5.79
C ILE A 152 -10.32 10.30 6.27
N LEU A 153 -9.16 10.52 6.93
CA LEU A 153 -8.70 11.84 7.34
C LEU A 153 -7.18 11.93 7.15
N ASN A 154 -6.74 12.98 6.46
CA ASN A 154 -5.36 13.20 6.04
C ASN A 154 -4.71 14.35 6.81
N GLY A 155 -3.42 14.22 7.08
CA GLY A 155 -2.51 15.24 7.57
C GLY A 155 -1.14 15.10 6.93
N GLY A 156 -0.09 15.61 7.58
CA GLY A 156 1.29 15.51 7.12
C GLY A 156 1.47 15.92 5.65
N GLU A 157 2.24 15.15 4.89
CA GLU A 157 2.50 15.41 3.46
C GLU A 157 1.27 15.15 2.55
N HIS A 158 0.22 14.48 3.07
CA HIS A 158 -1.00 14.19 2.30
C HIS A 158 -2.04 15.32 2.34
N ALA A 159 -1.82 16.37 3.15
CA ALA A 159 -2.74 17.50 3.27
C ALA A 159 -2.03 18.78 3.72
N ASP A 160 -2.39 19.91 3.11
CA ASP A 160 -1.97 21.23 3.57
C ASP A 160 -2.90 21.70 4.70
N ASN A 161 -2.68 21.15 5.90
CA ASN A 161 -3.48 21.44 7.09
C ASN A 161 -2.62 21.40 8.38
N SER A 162 -3.27 21.47 9.54
CA SER A 162 -2.65 21.55 10.88
C SER A 162 -2.59 20.20 11.62
N VAL A 163 -2.47 19.09 10.89
CA VAL A 163 -2.41 17.74 11.49
C VAL A 163 -1.07 17.11 11.13
N ASP A 164 -0.30 16.67 12.15
CA ASP A 164 1.05 16.12 11.93
C ASP A 164 1.04 14.67 11.40
N VAL A 165 0.15 13.82 11.92
CA VAL A 165 0.00 12.43 11.48
C VAL A 165 -0.58 12.38 10.07
N GLN A 166 0.05 11.59 9.20
CA GLN A 166 -0.23 11.61 7.76
C GLN A 166 -1.59 10.98 7.42
N GLU A 167 -1.94 9.85 8.04
CA GLU A 167 -3.18 9.13 7.75
C GLU A 167 -3.88 8.63 9.00
N PHE A 168 -5.21 8.83 9.02
CA PHE A 168 -6.10 8.23 10.00
C PHE A 168 -7.06 7.29 9.27
N MET A 169 -6.92 6.00 9.56
CA MET A 169 -7.62 4.94 8.86
C MET A 169 -8.72 4.32 9.72
N ILE A 170 -9.78 3.85 9.06
CA ILE A 170 -10.80 2.97 9.64
C ILE A 170 -10.71 1.57 9.05
N LEU A 171 -10.95 0.57 9.90
CA LEU A 171 -10.86 -0.85 9.57
C LEU A 171 -12.16 -1.55 10.00
N PRO A 172 -13.04 -1.93 9.06
CA PRO A 172 -14.35 -2.56 9.38
C PRO A 172 -14.19 -4.05 9.73
N VAL A 173 -13.52 -4.34 10.83
CA VAL A 173 -13.15 -5.70 11.26
C VAL A 173 -14.33 -6.56 11.73
N GLY A 174 -15.45 -5.94 12.11
CA GLY A 174 -16.67 -6.62 12.54
C GLY A 174 -17.57 -7.10 11.39
N ALA A 175 -17.28 -6.72 10.14
CA ALA A 175 -18.02 -7.14 8.97
C ALA A 175 -17.90 -8.65 8.70
N LYS A 176 -18.92 -9.23 8.05
CA LYS A 176 -18.97 -10.67 7.71
C LYS A 176 -18.52 -10.96 6.27
N SER A 177 -18.41 -9.93 5.43
CA SER A 177 -17.98 -10.00 4.04
C SER A 177 -17.23 -8.72 3.67
N PHE A 178 -16.48 -8.76 2.58
CA PHE A 178 -15.83 -7.55 2.06
C PHE A 178 -16.86 -6.49 1.66
N ARG A 179 -17.94 -6.90 1.00
CA ARG A 179 -19.04 -6.00 0.61
C ARG A 179 -19.66 -5.29 1.81
N GLU A 180 -19.87 -6.00 2.93
CA GLU A 180 -20.36 -5.38 4.15
C GLU A 180 -19.33 -4.41 4.73
N GLY A 181 -18.05 -4.79 4.78
CA GLY A 181 -16.96 -3.94 5.26
C GLY A 181 -16.82 -2.66 4.44
N LEU A 182 -16.90 -2.73 3.12
CA LEU A 182 -16.87 -1.57 2.24
C LEU A 182 -18.08 -0.64 2.49
N ARG A 183 -19.29 -1.20 2.67
CA ARG A 183 -20.50 -0.44 3.02
C ARG A 183 -20.30 0.30 4.36
N MET A 184 -19.84 -0.40 5.39
CA MET A 184 -19.57 0.21 6.71
C MET A 184 -18.58 1.35 6.58
N GLY A 185 -17.48 1.17 5.86
CA GLY A 185 -16.48 2.21 5.62
C GLY A 185 -17.04 3.44 4.91
N ALA A 186 -17.87 3.23 3.87
CA ALA A 186 -18.52 4.32 3.15
C ALA A 186 -19.53 5.09 4.04
N GLU A 187 -20.30 4.39 4.85
CA GLU A 187 -21.25 5.01 5.80
C GLU A 187 -20.52 5.84 6.87
N VAL A 188 -19.41 5.34 7.43
CA VAL A 188 -18.56 6.09 8.37
C VAL A 188 -17.94 7.31 7.69
N PHE A 189 -17.42 7.16 6.46
CA PHE A 189 -16.87 8.27 5.67
C PHE A 189 -17.89 9.40 5.47
N HIS A 190 -19.11 9.07 5.09
CA HIS A 190 -20.19 10.06 4.94
C HIS A 190 -20.63 10.66 6.28
N SER A 191 -20.63 9.86 7.34
CA SER A 191 -20.87 10.36 8.70
C SER A 191 -19.81 11.35 9.15
N LEU A 192 -18.52 11.07 8.88
CA LEU A 192 -17.42 12.00 9.16
C LEU A 192 -17.59 13.32 8.40
N LYS A 193 -17.96 13.27 7.12
CA LYS A 193 -18.27 14.48 6.35
C LYS A 193 -19.34 15.35 7.04
N LYS A 194 -20.39 14.73 7.57
CA LYS A 194 -21.45 15.42 8.29
C LYS A 194 -20.94 16.03 9.60
N VAL A 195 -20.17 15.27 10.38
CA VAL A 195 -19.55 15.76 11.63
C VAL A 195 -18.68 16.99 11.39
N LEU A 196 -17.81 16.93 10.36
CA LEU A 196 -16.96 18.05 9.98
C LEU A 196 -17.77 19.28 9.56
N SER A 197 -18.79 19.08 8.70
CA SER A 197 -19.65 20.16 8.23
C SER A 197 -20.45 20.83 9.36
N GLU A 198 -20.99 20.05 10.30
CA GLU A 198 -21.71 20.56 11.49
C GLU A 198 -20.81 21.41 12.40
N ARG A 199 -19.49 21.16 12.39
CA ARG A 199 -18.48 21.94 13.13
C ARG A 199 -17.89 23.10 12.32
N GLY A 200 -18.33 23.31 11.08
CA GLY A 200 -17.80 24.34 10.18
C GLY A 200 -16.39 24.06 9.67
N LEU A 201 -15.95 22.79 9.73
CA LEU A 201 -14.65 22.36 9.26
C LEU A 201 -14.68 22.03 7.77
N ALA A 202 -13.51 22.11 7.12
CA ALA A 202 -13.37 21.83 5.68
C ALA A 202 -13.66 20.35 5.38
N CYS A 203 -14.38 20.11 4.27
CA CYS A 203 -14.68 18.79 3.74
C CYS A 203 -13.99 18.54 2.38
N GLY A 204 -12.96 19.32 2.03
CA GLY A 204 -12.06 19.05 0.91
C GLY A 204 -11.28 17.76 1.19
N VAL A 205 -10.89 17.06 0.13
CA VAL A 205 -10.17 15.78 0.23
C VAL A 205 -8.73 15.93 -0.24
N GLY A 206 -7.83 15.15 0.37
CA GLY A 206 -6.44 15.03 -0.02
C GLY A 206 -6.24 14.07 -1.20
N ASP A 207 -4.98 13.77 -1.50
CA ASP A 207 -4.59 12.93 -2.64
C ASP A 207 -5.17 11.52 -2.56
N GLU A 208 -5.39 10.99 -1.37
CA GLU A 208 -5.93 9.66 -1.13
C GLU A 208 -7.45 9.62 -0.86
N GLY A 209 -8.13 10.76 -1.01
CA GLY A 209 -9.57 10.85 -0.90
C GLY A 209 -10.11 11.06 0.51
N GLY A 210 -9.28 11.02 1.56
CA GLY A 210 -9.63 11.38 2.94
C GLY A 210 -9.82 12.88 3.11
N PHE A 211 -10.63 13.30 4.10
CA PHE A 211 -10.84 14.72 4.40
C PHE A 211 -9.57 15.36 4.98
N ALA A 212 -9.39 16.65 4.73
CA ALA A 212 -8.21 17.40 5.15
C ALA A 212 -8.59 18.67 5.94
N PRO A 213 -9.28 18.54 7.09
CA PRO A 213 -9.63 19.69 7.91
C PRO A 213 -8.42 20.24 8.68
N ASN A 214 -8.47 21.54 9.04
CA ASN A 214 -7.59 22.08 10.08
C ASN A 214 -8.14 21.70 11.45
N LEU A 215 -7.33 21.03 12.26
CA LEU A 215 -7.69 20.59 13.60
C LEU A 215 -6.72 21.13 14.66
N GLY A 216 -7.12 21.12 15.91
CA GLY A 216 -6.30 21.61 17.01
C GLY A 216 -5.22 20.62 17.46
N SER A 217 -5.35 19.34 17.12
CA SER A 217 -4.39 18.29 17.47
C SER A 217 -4.65 16.99 16.70
N ASN A 218 -3.66 16.07 16.70
CA ASN A 218 -3.83 14.71 16.19
C ASN A 218 -4.90 13.92 16.99
N ARG A 219 -5.00 14.17 18.30
CA ARG A 219 -6.02 13.57 19.16
C ARG A 219 -7.43 13.96 18.75
N GLU A 220 -7.66 15.21 18.35
CA GLU A 220 -8.98 15.67 17.85
C GLU A 220 -9.41 14.89 16.60
N ALA A 221 -8.46 14.55 15.71
CA ALA A 221 -8.76 13.70 14.55
C ALA A 221 -9.31 12.33 14.97
N LEU A 222 -8.67 11.68 15.94
CA LEU A 222 -9.13 10.39 16.49
C LEU A 222 -10.52 10.50 17.12
N GLU A 223 -10.78 11.56 17.90
CA GLU A 223 -12.07 11.82 18.54
C GLU A 223 -13.19 12.03 17.50
N LEU A 224 -12.92 12.78 16.43
CA LEU A 224 -13.88 13.01 15.34
C LEU A 224 -14.24 11.73 14.59
N ILE A 225 -13.25 10.85 14.37
CA ILE A 225 -13.48 9.57 13.69
C ILE A 225 -14.30 8.64 14.58
N VAL A 226 -14.01 8.56 15.88
CA VAL A 226 -14.81 7.77 16.83
C VAL A 226 -16.25 8.27 16.85
N GLU A 227 -16.48 9.58 16.92
CA GLU A 227 -17.82 10.18 16.83
C GLU A 227 -18.52 9.81 15.51
N ALA A 228 -17.78 9.83 14.40
CA ALA A 228 -18.33 9.46 13.09
C ALA A 228 -18.75 7.99 13.03
N ILE A 229 -17.96 7.08 13.61
CA ILE A 229 -18.29 5.65 13.72
C ILE A 229 -19.59 5.46 14.52
N GLU A 230 -19.71 6.10 15.69
CA GLU A 230 -20.88 6.02 16.53
C GLU A 230 -22.14 6.61 15.86
N LYS A 231 -21.99 7.78 15.20
CA LYS A 231 -23.09 8.40 14.43
C LYS A 231 -23.52 7.59 13.21
N ALA A 232 -22.62 6.78 12.64
CA ALA A 232 -22.96 5.83 11.59
C ALA A 232 -23.68 4.59 12.12
N GLY A 233 -23.79 4.42 13.45
CA GLY A 233 -24.48 3.31 14.10
C GLY A 233 -23.60 2.09 14.36
N TYR A 234 -22.28 2.25 14.27
CA TYR A 234 -21.31 1.19 14.53
C TYR A 234 -20.61 1.37 15.88
N LYS A 235 -20.07 0.28 16.40
CA LYS A 235 -19.35 0.28 17.70
C LYS A 235 -17.84 0.40 17.44
N PRO A 236 -17.20 1.50 17.93
CA PRO A 236 -15.75 1.61 17.90
C PRO A 236 -15.10 0.43 18.66
N GLY A 237 -14.11 -0.20 18.04
CA GLY A 237 -13.40 -1.34 18.61
C GLY A 237 -14.00 -2.70 18.27
N ASP A 238 -15.31 -2.84 18.23
CA ASP A 238 -15.99 -4.09 17.88
C ASP A 238 -16.23 -4.21 16.38
N ASP A 239 -16.94 -3.22 15.81
CA ASP A 239 -17.30 -3.20 14.39
C ASP A 239 -16.18 -2.55 13.54
N VAL A 240 -15.67 -1.41 14.01
CA VAL A 240 -14.68 -0.60 13.29
C VAL A 240 -13.53 -0.27 14.24
N ARG A 241 -12.31 -0.59 13.80
CA ARG A 241 -11.07 -0.21 14.46
C ARG A 241 -10.40 0.95 13.75
N LEU A 242 -9.38 1.53 14.40
CA LEU A 242 -8.58 2.62 13.86
C LEU A 242 -7.18 2.14 13.48
N GLY A 243 -6.60 2.79 12.49
CA GLY A 243 -5.20 2.66 12.11
C GLY A 243 -4.59 4.04 11.89
N LEU A 244 -3.28 4.12 12.02
CA LEU A 244 -2.49 5.31 11.76
C LEU A 244 -1.38 4.98 10.79
N ASP A 245 -1.11 5.89 9.85
CA ASP A 245 0.20 6.04 9.23
C ASP A 245 0.76 7.37 9.73
N VAL A 246 1.86 7.29 10.46
CA VAL A 246 2.46 8.48 11.09
C VAL A 246 3.45 9.15 10.16
N ALA A 247 4.09 8.39 9.26
CA ALA A 247 5.19 8.84 8.39
C ALA A 247 6.24 9.63 9.19
N ALA A 248 6.69 9.05 10.30
CA ALA A 248 7.49 9.77 11.30
C ALA A 248 8.87 10.22 10.79
N THR A 249 9.36 9.65 9.69
CA THR A 249 10.59 10.10 9.01
C THR A 249 10.48 11.57 8.58
N GLU A 250 9.30 12.03 8.16
CA GLU A 250 9.04 13.43 7.77
C GLU A 250 9.12 14.43 8.94
N MET A 251 8.99 13.92 10.16
CA MET A 251 9.07 14.72 11.40
C MET A 251 10.43 14.63 12.06
N TYR A 252 11.32 13.74 11.58
CA TYR A 252 12.57 13.44 12.27
C TYR A 252 13.70 14.39 11.88
N ASP A 253 14.27 15.06 12.88
CA ASP A 253 15.47 15.89 12.74
C ASP A 253 16.71 15.03 13.05
N LYS A 254 17.49 14.71 12.01
CA LYS A 254 18.70 13.86 12.09
C LYS A 254 19.82 14.47 12.95
N GLU A 255 19.85 15.79 13.11
CA GLU A 255 20.87 16.46 13.93
C GLU A 255 20.54 16.39 15.42
N THR A 256 19.31 16.70 15.79
CA THR A 256 18.84 16.70 17.18
C THR A 256 18.33 15.34 17.64
N LYS A 257 18.03 14.42 16.72
CA LYS A 257 17.37 13.13 16.95
C LYS A 257 16.02 13.25 17.64
N LEU A 258 15.29 14.30 17.30
CA LEU A 258 13.95 14.57 17.82
C LEU A 258 12.92 14.52 16.71
N TYR A 259 11.72 14.11 17.07
CA TYR A 259 10.53 14.15 16.23
C TYR A 259 9.78 15.46 16.49
N ASP A 260 9.66 16.30 15.46
CA ASP A 260 9.06 17.63 15.52
C ASP A 260 7.58 17.58 15.07
N LEU A 261 6.66 17.46 16.04
CA LEU A 261 5.22 17.64 15.83
C LEU A 261 4.92 19.13 15.75
N LYS A 262 5.18 19.72 14.59
CA LYS A 262 5.17 21.17 14.36
C LYS A 262 3.86 21.82 14.74
N HIS A 263 2.74 21.20 14.41
CA HIS A 263 1.41 21.74 14.66
C HIS A 263 0.99 21.61 16.14
N GLU A 264 1.52 20.63 16.85
CA GLU A 264 1.35 20.54 18.30
C GLU A 264 2.42 21.29 19.10
N GLY A 265 3.46 21.82 18.43
CA GLY A 265 4.55 22.55 19.08
C GLY A 265 5.39 21.67 20.00
N LYS A 266 5.51 20.39 19.70
CA LYS A 266 6.22 19.41 20.53
C LYS A 266 7.44 18.86 19.79
N LYS A 267 8.56 18.75 20.49
CA LYS A 267 9.75 17.99 20.03
C LYS A 267 9.97 16.82 20.97
N LEU A 268 9.89 15.62 20.43
CA LEU A 268 9.84 14.39 21.21
C LEU A 268 11.03 13.48 20.87
N THR A 269 11.56 12.79 21.86
CA THR A 269 12.47 11.65 21.62
C THR A 269 11.68 10.43 21.11
N ALA A 270 12.36 9.40 20.62
CA ALA A 270 11.72 8.14 20.24
C ALA A 270 10.89 7.55 21.38
N GLU A 271 11.42 7.53 22.60
CA GLU A 271 10.72 7.02 23.78
C GLU A 271 9.44 7.83 24.08
N GLN A 272 9.50 9.16 23.95
CA GLN A 272 8.34 10.03 24.14
C GLN A 272 7.30 9.87 23.02
N MET A 273 7.71 9.56 21.78
CA MET A 273 6.79 9.19 20.72
C MET A 273 6.07 7.87 21.07
N VAL A 274 6.80 6.89 21.60
CA VAL A 274 6.21 5.62 22.06
C VAL A 274 5.23 5.85 23.22
N ASP A 275 5.55 6.76 24.18
CA ASP A 275 4.61 7.15 25.27
C ASP A 275 3.30 7.73 24.70
N LEU A 276 3.41 8.58 23.67
CA LEU A 276 2.25 9.17 22.99
C LEU A 276 1.39 8.09 22.31
N TYR A 277 2.00 7.15 21.60
CA TYR A 277 1.28 6.04 20.98
C TYR A 277 0.65 5.12 22.01
N GLU A 278 1.31 4.85 23.13
CA GLU A 278 0.74 4.06 24.20
C GLU A 278 -0.49 4.74 24.83
N GLU A 279 -0.44 6.06 25.00
CA GLU A 279 -1.62 6.85 25.43
C GLU A 279 -2.77 6.70 24.43
N TRP A 280 -2.50 6.87 23.13
CA TRP A 280 -3.55 6.76 22.10
C TRP A 280 -4.14 5.35 22.02
N VAL A 281 -3.32 4.31 22.03
CA VAL A 281 -3.75 2.90 22.02
C VAL A 281 -4.60 2.55 23.23
N ASN A 282 -4.34 3.15 24.40
CA ASN A 282 -5.12 2.92 25.60
C ASN A 282 -6.47 3.68 25.60
N ASN A 283 -6.60 4.77 24.86
CA ASN A 283 -7.80 5.62 24.82
C ASN A 283 -8.67 5.41 23.58
N PHE A 284 -8.12 4.89 22.48
CA PHE A 284 -8.80 4.71 21.21
C PHE A 284 -8.63 3.27 20.70
N PRO A 285 -9.57 2.75 19.90
CA PRO A 285 -9.51 1.38 19.40
C PRO A 285 -8.50 1.20 18.26
N ILE A 286 -7.28 1.68 18.42
CA ILE A 286 -6.20 1.56 17.44
C ILE A 286 -5.68 0.13 17.43
N VAL A 287 -5.55 -0.45 16.24
CA VAL A 287 -5.07 -1.82 16.03
C VAL A 287 -3.79 -1.88 15.20
N THR A 288 -3.45 -0.82 14.48
CA THR A 288 -2.26 -0.74 13.63
C THR A 288 -1.66 0.66 13.63
N ILE A 289 -0.34 0.73 13.64
CA ILE A 289 0.46 1.96 13.50
C ILE A 289 1.54 1.66 12.47
N GLU A 290 1.55 2.45 11.40
CA GLU A 290 2.54 2.41 10.32
C GLU A 290 3.54 3.54 10.52
N ASP A 291 4.82 3.24 10.25
CA ASP A 291 5.96 4.15 10.30
C ASP A 291 5.94 5.10 11.50
N GLY A 292 5.79 4.50 12.70
CA GLY A 292 5.72 5.25 13.95
C GLY A 292 7.02 5.94 14.35
N LEU A 293 8.15 5.59 13.74
CA LEU A 293 9.48 6.18 13.95
C LEU A 293 10.24 6.27 12.63
N ASP A 294 11.35 7.02 12.62
CA ASP A 294 12.23 7.21 11.44
C ASP A 294 12.75 5.88 10.88
N GLU A 295 12.91 5.82 9.56
CA GLU A 295 13.33 4.62 8.80
C GLU A 295 14.71 4.07 9.20
N GLU A 296 15.53 4.84 9.89
CA GLU A 296 16.86 4.44 10.41
C GLU A 296 16.96 4.45 11.94
N ASP A 297 15.88 4.78 12.66
CA ASP A 297 15.85 4.72 14.14
C ASP A 297 15.54 3.30 14.65
N TRP A 298 16.40 2.35 14.31
CA TRP A 298 16.26 0.93 14.66
C TRP A 298 16.16 0.68 16.17
N ASP A 299 16.88 1.47 16.98
CA ASP A 299 16.82 1.37 18.45
C ASP A 299 15.45 1.85 18.96
N GLY A 300 14.94 2.95 18.43
CA GLY A 300 13.58 3.43 18.74
C GLY A 300 12.51 2.42 18.31
N TRP A 301 12.62 1.85 17.11
CA TRP A 301 11.74 0.79 16.65
C TRP A 301 11.74 -0.44 17.56
N LYS A 302 12.89 -0.78 18.13
CA LYS A 302 12.98 -1.86 19.12
C LYS A 302 12.19 -1.54 20.38
N VAL A 303 12.30 -0.33 20.91
CA VAL A 303 11.51 0.14 22.07
C VAL A 303 10.01 0.12 21.75
N LEU A 304 9.62 0.64 20.59
CA LEU A 304 8.22 0.63 20.12
C LEU A 304 7.67 -0.80 20.06
N THR A 305 8.44 -1.72 19.47
CA THR A 305 8.03 -3.12 19.31
C THR A 305 7.89 -3.84 20.64
N ASP A 306 8.86 -3.67 21.54
CA ASP A 306 8.84 -4.30 22.85
C ASP A 306 7.64 -3.86 23.70
N ARG A 307 7.26 -2.56 23.60
CA ARG A 307 6.14 -1.98 24.36
C ARG A 307 4.77 -2.27 23.77
N LEU A 308 4.62 -2.11 22.45
CA LEU A 308 3.31 -2.14 21.78
C LEU A 308 3.09 -3.32 20.85
N GLY A 309 4.14 -3.98 20.34
CA GLY A 309 4.02 -4.99 19.29
C GLY A 309 3.20 -6.24 19.61
N LYS A 310 2.85 -6.45 20.89
CA LYS A 310 1.94 -7.52 21.32
C LYS A 310 0.48 -7.12 21.32
N LYS A 311 0.20 -5.81 21.27
CA LYS A 311 -1.16 -5.23 21.34
C LYS A 311 -1.58 -4.64 19.99
N VAL A 312 -0.63 -4.10 19.24
CA VAL A 312 -0.84 -3.32 18.03
C VAL A 312 0.06 -3.87 16.93
N GLN A 313 -0.48 -3.94 15.71
CA GLN A 313 0.31 -4.20 14.53
C GLN A 313 1.21 -2.98 14.25
N LEU A 314 2.49 -3.22 14.10
CA LEU A 314 3.50 -2.21 13.78
C LEU A 314 4.01 -2.48 12.37
N VAL A 315 3.62 -1.62 11.45
CA VAL A 315 3.90 -1.77 10.01
C VAL A 315 5.13 -0.95 9.65
N GLY A 316 6.11 -1.58 9.02
CA GLY A 316 7.22 -0.87 8.38
C GLY A 316 6.91 -0.64 6.89
N ASP A 317 6.77 0.63 6.50
CA ASP A 317 6.75 1.10 5.12
C ASP A 317 8.16 1.55 4.71
N ASP A 318 8.56 2.77 5.05
CA ASP A 318 9.91 3.29 4.77
C ASP A 318 11.01 2.48 5.48
N LEU A 319 10.69 1.89 6.62
CA LEU A 319 11.59 0.98 7.34
C LEU A 319 12.05 -0.20 6.47
N PHE A 320 11.14 -0.80 5.69
CA PHE A 320 11.39 -2.03 4.93
C PHE A 320 11.39 -1.86 3.41
N VAL A 321 10.68 -0.88 2.88
CA VAL A 321 10.55 -0.54 1.44
C VAL A 321 10.32 -1.77 0.54
N THR A 322 9.51 -2.73 1.00
CA THR A 322 9.25 -4.01 0.29
C THR A 322 10.55 -4.79 -0.04
N ASN A 323 11.64 -4.50 0.64
CA ASN A 323 12.97 -5.05 0.37
C ASN A 323 13.29 -6.19 1.35
N THR A 324 13.67 -7.36 0.81
CA THR A 324 13.96 -8.57 1.61
C THR A 324 15.17 -8.41 2.53
N GLU A 325 16.21 -7.67 2.14
CA GLU A 325 17.40 -7.45 2.99
C GLU A 325 17.05 -6.60 4.21
N ARG A 326 16.26 -5.53 4.04
CA ARG A 326 15.81 -4.70 5.15
C ARG A 326 14.81 -5.43 6.04
N LEU A 327 13.93 -6.24 5.43
CA LEU A 327 12.98 -7.07 6.18
C LEU A 327 13.71 -8.13 7.02
N GLU A 328 14.72 -8.81 6.46
CA GLU A 328 15.55 -9.78 7.18
C GLU A 328 16.22 -9.14 8.39
N ARG A 329 16.84 -7.97 8.21
CA ARG A 329 17.41 -7.19 9.32
C ARG A 329 16.40 -6.90 10.42
N GLY A 330 15.16 -6.52 10.05
CA GLY A 330 14.07 -6.25 11.00
C GLY A 330 13.63 -7.50 11.76
N ILE A 331 13.52 -8.61 11.07
CA ILE A 331 13.16 -9.91 11.65
C ILE A 331 14.23 -10.35 12.67
N GLU A 332 15.51 -10.27 12.29
CA GLU A 332 16.63 -10.63 13.18
C GLU A 332 16.72 -9.71 14.41
N ALA A 333 16.49 -8.40 14.23
CA ALA A 333 16.47 -7.43 15.33
C ALA A 333 15.20 -7.52 16.19
N GLY A 334 14.15 -8.21 15.70
CA GLY A 334 12.85 -8.30 16.38
C GLY A 334 12.16 -6.93 16.45
N VAL A 335 12.16 -6.17 15.36
CA VAL A 335 11.51 -4.86 15.23
C VAL A 335 10.34 -4.94 14.25
N ALA A 336 9.28 -4.17 14.51
CA ALA A 336 8.00 -4.25 13.83
C ALA A 336 7.35 -5.65 13.96
N ASN A 337 6.23 -5.89 13.30
CA ASN A 337 5.57 -7.18 13.19
C ASN A 337 4.69 -7.30 11.93
N SER A 338 4.85 -6.35 11.02
CA SER A 338 4.17 -6.27 9.74
C SER A 338 5.02 -5.49 8.74
N ILE A 339 4.86 -5.77 7.46
CA ILE A 339 5.47 -5.03 6.36
C ILE A 339 4.38 -4.44 5.48
N LEU A 340 4.58 -3.20 5.00
CA LEU A 340 3.81 -2.65 3.91
C LEU A 340 4.39 -3.12 2.58
N ILE A 341 3.54 -3.50 1.65
CA ILE A 341 3.94 -4.02 0.33
C ILE A 341 3.52 -3.04 -0.75
N LYS A 342 4.48 -2.33 -1.29
CA LYS A 342 4.32 -1.43 -2.43
C LYS A 342 5.11 -1.97 -3.61
N VAL A 343 4.43 -2.48 -4.63
CA VAL A 343 5.06 -3.18 -5.77
C VAL A 343 6.15 -2.34 -6.47
N ASN A 344 6.00 -1.02 -6.50
CA ASN A 344 6.97 -0.13 -7.14
C ASN A 344 8.19 0.21 -6.27
N GLN A 345 8.16 -0.05 -4.95
CA GLN A 345 9.33 0.12 -4.08
C GLN A 345 10.42 -0.90 -4.38
N ILE A 346 10.05 -2.07 -4.92
CA ILE A 346 10.99 -3.13 -5.28
C ILE A 346 11.08 -3.34 -6.80
N GLY A 347 9.96 -3.29 -7.53
CA GLY A 347 9.92 -3.16 -8.99
C GLY A 347 9.67 -4.42 -9.80
N THR A 348 9.39 -5.58 -9.20
CA THR A 348 8.90 -6.78 -9.89
C THR A 348 7.86 -7.53 -9.06
N ILE A 349 7.01 -8.31 -9.73
CA ILE A 349 6.06 -9.23 -9.06
C ILE A 349 6.82 -10.32 -8.29
N THR A 350 7.89 -10.87 -8.86
CA THR A 350 8.68 -11.94 -8.22
C THR A 350 9.27 -11.47 -6.89
N GLU A 351 10.00 -10.34 -6.88
CA GLU A 351 10.59 -9.80 -5.64
C GLU A 351 9.50 -9.41 -4.62
N THR A 352 8.35 -8.90 -5.09
CA THR A 352 7.21 -8.59 -4.24
C THR A 352 6.68 -9.85 -3.53
N LEU A 353 6.53 -10.95 -4.26
CA LEU A 353 6.08 -12.22 -3.70
C LEU A 353 7.10 -12.80 -2.72
N ASP A 354 8.40 -12.66 -2.99
CA ASP A 354 9.47 -13.09 -2.08
C ASP A 354 9.43 -12.33 -0.75
N ALA A 355 9.23 -11.01 -0.79
CA ALA A 355 9.09 -10.20 0.43
C ALA A 355 7.86 -10.61 1.26
N ILE A 356 6.72 -10.85 0.60
CA ILE A 356 5.49 -11.32 1.26
C ILE A 356 5.70 -12.69 1.91
N GLU A 357 6.32 -13.62 1.21
CA GLU A 357 6.57 -14.98 1.71
C GLU A 357 7.55 -14.95 2.90
N MET A 358 8.62 -14.15 2.81
CA MET A 358 9.57 -13.96 3.92
C MET A 358 8.85 -13.42 5.17
N ALA A 359 8.02 -12.38 5.03
CA ALA A 359 7.25 -11.81 6.13
C ALA A 359 6.36 -12.87 6.80
N LYS A 360 5.58 -13.59 6.01
CA LYS A 360 4.67 -14.62 6.52
C LYS A 360 5.39 -15.75 7.26
N ARG A 361 6.51 -16.22 6.74
CA ARG A 361 7.33 -17.25 7.40
C ARG A 361 7.90 -16.80 8.74
N ALA A 362 8.17 -15.50 8.88
CA ALA A 362 8.61 -14.90 10.13
C ALA A 362 7.46 -14.60 11.12
N GLY A 363 6.20 -14.84 10.72
CA GLY A 363 5.02 -14.52 11.52
C GLY A 363 4.60 -13.04 11.46
N TYR A 364 5.16 -12.27 10.54
CA TYR A 364 4.72 -10.92 10.22
C TYR A 364 3.50 -10.96 9.31
N THR A 365 2.64 -9.98 9.39
CA THR A 365 1.61 -9.73 8.39
C THR A 365 2.18 -8.93 7.23
N ALA A 366 1.55 -9.03 6.07
CA ALA A 366 1.84 -8.20 4.90
C ALA A 366 0.58 -7.40 4.55
N VAL A 367 0.68 -6.08 4.50
CA VAL A 367 -0.39 -5.19 4.10
C VAL A 367 -0.14 -4.77 2.66
N ILE A 368 -1.01 -5.12 1.73
CA ILE A 368 -0.86 -4.68 0.34
C ILE A 368 -1.28 -3.22 0.25
N SER A 369 -0.46 -2.40 -0.42
CA SER A 369 -0.62 -0.94 -0.40
C SER A 369 -0.64 -0.35 -1.80
N HIS A 370 -1.41 0.73 -1.92
CA HIS A 370 -1.37 1.69 -3.02
C HIS A 370 -0.19 2.67 -2.87
N ARG A 371 -0.15 3.68 -3.72
CA ARG A 371 0.69 4.88 -3.57
C ARG A 371 -0.20 6.13 -3.60
N SER A 372 0.37 7.28 -3.20
CA SER A 372 -0.33 8.57 -3.27
C SER A 372 -0.69 8.98 -4.71
N GLY A 373 0.17 8.69 -5.68
CA GLY A 373 -0.13 8.79 -7.11
C GLY A 373 -0.58 7.45 -7.67
N GLU A 374 -1.88 7.28 -7.85
CA GLU A 374 -2.51 6.06 -8.36
C GLU A 374 -3.11 6.26 -9.75
N THR A 375 -3.57 5.17 -10.32
CA THR A 375 -4.26 5.10 -11.60
C THR A 375 -5.50 4.24 -11.48
N GLU A 376 -6.18 3.96 -12.60
CA GLU A 376 -7.25 2.95 -12.65
C GLU A 376 -6.77 1.49 -12.54
N ASP A 377 -5.46 1.23 -12.54
CA ASP A 377 -4.91 -0.12 -12.38
C ASP A 377 -5.36 -0.76 -11.07
N THR A 378 -5.67 -2.04 -11.10
CA THR A 378 -6.23 -2.79 -9.97
C THR A 378 -5.36 -3.97 -9.54
N THR A 379 -4.12 -4.06 -10.02
CA THR A 379 -3.21 -5.19 -9.75
C THR A 379 -3.08 -5.47 -8.26
N ILE A 380 -2.98 -4.43 -7.42
CA ILE A 380 -2.84 -4.61 -5.97
C ILE A 380 -4.07 -5.24 -5.31
N ALA A 381 -5.27 -5.04 -5.85
CA ALA A 381 -6.48 -5.71 -5.36
C ALA A 381 -6.43 -7.22 -5.64
N ASP A 382 -6.05 -7.60 -6.85
CA ASP A 382 -5.85 -9.00 -7.24
C ASP A 382 -4.70 -9.62 -6.42
N LEU A 383 -3.58 -8.92 -6.24
CA LEU A 383 -2.44 -9.38 -5.43
C LEU A 383 -2.84 -9.65 -3.98
N ALA A 384 -3.62 -8.77 -3.36
CA ALA A 384 -4.06 -8.94 -1.97
C ALA A 384 -4.82 -10.25 -1.74
N VAL A 385 -5.68 -10.63 -2.71
CA VAL A 385 -6.42 -11.90 -2.65
C VAL A 385 -5.54 -13.07 -3.08
N ALA A 386 -4.70 -12.91 -4.11
CA ALA A 386 -3.78 -13.93 -4.59
C ALA A 386 -2.93 -14.51 -3.45
N VAL A 387 -2.34 -13.64 -2.65
CA VAL A 387 -1.47 -14.05 -1.55
C VAL A 387 -2.21 -14.26 -0.23
N ASN A 388 -3.55 -14.14 -0.20
CA ASN A 388 -4.34 -14.16 1.05
C ASN A 388 -3.72 -13.23 2.11
N ALA A 389 -3.39 -11.99 1.73
CA ALA A 389 -2.73 -11.02 2.61
C ALA A 389 -3.58 -10.69 3.85
N GLY A 390 -4.89 -10.70 3.67
CA GLY A 390 -5.86 -10.39 4.73
C GLY A 390 -6.04 -8.90 5.02
N GLN A 391 -5.18 -8.03 4.48
CA GLN A 391 -5.21 -6.59 4.68
C GLN A 391 -4.81 -5.84 3.40
N ILE A 392 -5.45 -4.70 3.14
CA ILE A 392 -5.10 -3.79 2.05
C ILE A 392 -5.31 -2.33 2.50
N THR A 393 -4.37 -1.45 2.18
CA THR A 393 -4.57 -0.01 2.27
C THR A 393 -4.60 0.58 0.86
N THR A 394 -5.68 1.29 0.53
CA THR A 394 -5.85 1.89 -0.79
C THR A 394 -6.70 3.17 -0.74
N GLY A 395 -6.50 3.97 0.32
CA GLY A 395 -7.12 5.28 0.51
C GLY A 395 -8.58 5.22 0.96
N ALA A 396 -9.26 6.35 0.85
CA ALA A 396 -10.66 6.50 1.21
C ALA A 396 -11.61 5.82 0.20
N PRO A 397 -12.87 5.55 0.57
CA PRO A 397 -13.90 5.12 -0.39
C PRO A 397 -14.39 6.30 -1.25
N SER A 398 -13.47 7.06 -1.79
CA SER A 398 -13.64 8.28 -2.57
C SER A 398 -12.48 8.44 -3.54
N ARG A 399 -12.70 9.09 -4.68
CA ARG A 399 -11.81 9.20 -5.86
C ARG A 399 -11.70 7.88 -6.62
N THR A 400 -11.85 7.94 -7.94
CA THR A 400 -11.93 6.75 -8.82
C THR A 400 -10.68 5.88 -8.76
N ASP A 401 -9.51 6.50 -8.62
CA ASP A 401 -8.21 5.83 -8.50
C ASP A 401 -8.13 4.91 -7.25
N ARG A 402 -8.85 5.24 -6.18
CA ARG A 402 -8.99 4.42 -4.96
C ARG A 402 -10.13 3.42 -5.09
N VAL A 403 -11.31 3.93 -5.49
CA VAL A 403 -12.53 3.14 -5.63
C VAL A 403 -12.38 2.01 -6.67
N ALA A 404 -11.53 2.18 -7.69
CA ALA A 404 -11.22 1.13 -8.66
C ALA A 404 -10.77 -0.17 -7.99
N LYS A 405 -9.89 -0.10 -6.95
CA LYS A 405 -9.39 -1.25 -6.20
C LYS A 405 -10.50 -1.88 -5.36
N TYR A 406 -11.32 -1.07 -4.69
CA TYR A 406 -12.48 -1.56 -3.92
C TYR A 406 -13.50 -2.25 -4.82
N ASN A 407 -13.80 -1.68 -5.98
CA ASN A 407 -14.70 -2.28 -6.95
C ASN A 407 -14.14 -3.60 -7.51
N GLN A 408 -12.83 -3.70 -7.71
CA GLN A 408 -12.18 -4.95 -8.13
C GLN A 408 -12.32 -6.01 -7.04
N LEU A 409 -12.11 -5.67 -5.77
CA LEU A 409 -12.32 -6.61 -4.66
C LEU A 409 -13.78 -7.10 -4.55
N LEU A 410 -14.77 -6.24 -4.85
CA LEU A 410 -16.18 -6.66 -4.94
C LEU A 410 -16.39 -7.68 -6.07
N ARG A 411 -15.78 -7.46 -7.24
CA ARG A 411 -15.84 -8.43 -8.35
C ARG A 411 -15.17 -9.75 -7.98
N ILE A 412 -14.00 -9.68 -7.31
CA ILE A 412 -13.30 -10.89 -6.84
C ILE A 412 -14.15 -11.63 -5.81
N GLU A 413 -14.79 -10.95 -4.86
CA GLU A 413 -15.69 -11.58 -3.88
C GLU A 413 -16.83 -12.32 -4.58
N GLU A 414 -17.42 -11.72 -5.63
CA GLU A 414 -18.47 -12.36 -6.45
C GLU A 414 -17.94 -13.59 -7.21
N MET A 415 -16.74 -13.51 -7.80
CA MET A 415 -16.11 -14.63 -8.52
C MET A 415 -15.79 -15.81 -7.59
N VAL A 416 -15.29 -15.54 -6.38
CA VAL A 416 -14.98 -16.56 -5.36
C VAL A 416 -16.28 -17.16 -4.77
N GLY A 417 -17.32 -16.37 -4.70
CA GLY A 417 -18.66 -16.80 -4.25
C GLY A 417 -18.69 -17.26 -2.81
N GLU A 418 -19.35 -18.38 -2.53
CA GLU A 418 -19.54 -18.91 -1.17
C GLU A 418 -18.24 -19.30 -0.46
N GLN A 419 -17.15 -19.46 -1.20
CA GLN A 419 -15.83 -19.77 -0.63
C GLN A 419 -15.06 -18.51 -0.20
N ALA A 420 -15.56 -17.33 -0.52
CA ALA A 420 -14.95 -16.07 -0.12
C ALA A 420 -14.86 -15.98 1.41
N ARG A 421 -13.70 -15.56 1.91
CA ARG A 421 -13.45 -15.43 3.34
C ARG A 421 -13.04 -14.01 3.68
N TYR A 422 -13.77 -13.41 4.60
CA TYR A 422 -13.41 -12.15 5.23
C TYR A 422 -13.12 -12.42 6.70
N CYS A 423 -11.85 -12.29 7.10
CA CYS A 423 -11.40 -12.80 8.39
C CYS A 423 -11.47 -11.76 9.52
N GLY A 424 -11.74 -10.47 9.22
CA GLY A 424 -11.81 -9.41 10.21
C GLY A 424 -10.55 -9.36 11.09
N MET A 425 -10.73 -9.31 12.40
CA MET A 425 -9.61 -9.30 13.36
C MET A 425 -8.66 -10.50 13.26
N LYS A 426 -9.09 -11.63 12.71
CA LYS A 426 -8.20 -12.80 12.51
C LYS A 426 -7.15 -12.58 11.42
N SER A 427 -7.28 -11.54 10.61
CA SER A 427 -6.25 -11.11 9.65
C SER A 427 -5.01 -10.54 10.34
N PHE A 428 -5.12 -10.13 11.59
CA PHE A 428 -4.03 -9.62 12.44
C PHE A 428 -3.43 -10.77 13.28
N TYR A 429 -2.98 -11.84 12.61
CA TYR A 429 -2.46 -13.04 13.26
C TYR A 429 -1.12 -12.84 13.98
N ASN A 430 -0.42 -11.74 13.71
CA ASN A 430 0.79 -11.28 14.39
C ASN A 430 0.52 -10.77 15.82
N LEU A 431 -0.75 -10.50 16.17
CA LEU A 431 -1.13 -10.03 17.51
C LEU A 431 -1.44 -11.20 18.43
N LYS A 432 -1.27 -10.99 19.75
CA LYS A 432 -1.68 -12.02 20.74
C LYS A 432 -3.16 -12.33 20.63
N LYS A 433 -3.52 -13.59 20.82
CA LYS A 433 -4.92 -14.06 20.78
C LYS A 433 -5.86 -13.30 21.71
N GLU A 434 -5.38 -12.76 22.83
CA GLU A 434 -6.16 -11.95 23.77
C GLU A 434 -6.59 -10.58 23.20
N SER A 435 -5.79 -10.01 22.29
CA SER A 435 -6.12 -8.76 21.60
C SER A 435 -6.98 -8.96 20.35
N VAL A 436 -7.05 -10.19 19.84
CA VAL A 436 -7.81 -10.56 18.63
C VAL A 436 -9.17 -11.15 18.97
N LEU A 437 -9.32 -11.77 20.16
CA LEU A 437 -10.58 -12.29 20.66
C LEU A 437 -11.33 -11.18 21.41
N VAL A 438 -12.02 -10.34 20.67
CA VAL A 438 -13.11 -9.55 21.26
C VAL A 438 -14.24 -10.53 21.58
N LYS A 439 -14.68 -10.54 22.84
CA LYS A 439 -15.80 -11.37 23.31
C LYS A 439 -17.09 -10.92 22.67
#